data_a5163e5b4775e7dfeafa0a4ab43d838b
#
_entry.id   a5163e5b4775e7dfeafa0a4ab43d838b
#
_cell.length_a   1.000
_cell.length_b   1.000
_cell.length_c   1.000
_cell.angle_alpha   90.00
_cell.angle_beta   90.00
_cell.angle_gamma   90.00
#
_symmetry.space_group_name_H-M   'P 1'
#
loop_
_entity.id
_entity.type
_entity.pdbx_description
1 polymer ?
#
loop_
_entity_poly.entity_id
_entity_poly.type
_entity_poly.pdbx_seq_one_letter_code
_entity_poly.pdbx_strand_id
1 'polypeptide(L)'
;MKTILLYVKKFNNAKGGTFEKHFASYNGIVMEAQLTKITRPKIESEKLNWPVKLDLDDEDYFIKEKTFERKDGGKGTKEILVILDYRNAEQGEFKKRTLDDIVEEEALKA
;
A
#
# COMPACT_ATOMS: atom_id res chain seq x y z
N MET A 1 -5.42 -18.02 -4.05
CA MET A 1 -4.31 -17.03 -4.16
C MET A 1 -4.89 -15.68 -4.56
N LYS A 2 -4.43 -14.62 -3.95
CA LYS A 2 -4.88 -13.26 -4.23
C LYS A 2 -3.78 -12.50 -4.97
N THR A 3 -4.13 -11.81 -6.05
CA THR A 3 -3.21 -10.95 -6.78
C THR A 3 -3.50 -9.50 -6.46
N ILE A 4 -2.51 -8.77 -5.99
CA ILE A 4 -2.62 -7.35 -5.67
C ILE A 4 -1.64 -6.53 -6.51
N LEU A 5 -1.93 -5.24 -6.65
CA LEU A 5 -1.01 -4.28 -7.22
C LEU A 5 -0.48 -3.41 -6.07
N LEU A 6 0.82 -3.48 -5.84
CA LEU A 6 1.49 -2.73 -4.76
C LEU A 6 2.26 -1.56 -5.36
N TYR A 7 2.14 -0.40 -4.75
CA TYR A 7 2.89 0.77 -5.18
C TYR A 7 3.24 1.68 -4.00
N VAL A 8 4.20 2.57 -4.24
CA VAL A 8 4.70 3.49 -3.24
C VAL A 8 4.36 4.93 -3.66
N LYS A 9 3.97 5.75 -2.70
CA LYS A 9 3.71 7.17 -2.88
C LYS A 9 4.52 7.99 -1.89
N LYS A 10 5.11 9.08 -2.36
CA LYS A 10 5.84 10.03 -1.51
C LYS A 10 4.91 11.15 -1.08
N PHE A 11 5.00 11.52 0.18
CA PHE A 11 4.25 12.62 0.77
C PHE A 11 5.22 13.60 1.42
N ASN A 12 4.84 14.88 1.44
CA ASN A 12 5.55 15.89 2.19
C ASN A 12 4.96 15.96 3.61
N ASN A 13 5.82 16.06 4.62
CA ASN A 13 5.39 16.30 5.98
C ASN A 13 5.42 17.81 6.32
N ALA A 14 4.83 18.17 7.46
CA ALA A 14 4.72 19.57 7.88
C ALA A 14 6.07 20.24 8.19
N LYS A 15 7.13 19.45 8.37
CA LYS A 15 8.49 19.93 8.70
C LYS A 15 9.39 20.06 7.46
N GLY A 16 8.82 19.94 6.26
CA GLY A 16 9.58 20.04 5.02
C GLY A 16 10.30 18.76 4.59
N GLY A 17 10.17 17.68 5.35
CA GLY A 17 10.71 16.37 4.97
C GLY A 17 9.73 15.59 4.08
N THR A 18 10.17 14.46 3.60
CA THR A 18 9.35 13.55 2.82
C THR A 18 9.28 12.17 3.47
N PHE A 19 8.17 11.48 3.27
CA PHE A 19 8.01 10.11 3.70
C PHE A 19 7.30 9.31 2.62
N GLU A 20 7.49 8.00 2.63
CA GLU A 20 6.88 7.08 1.68
C GLU A 20 5.84 6.22 2.38
N LYS A 21 4.71 6.01 1.71
CA LYS A 21 3.70 5.03 2.11
C LYS A 21 3.48 4.05 0.98
N HIS A 22 3.21 2.80 1.36
CA HIS A 22 2.85 1.76 0.42
C HIS A 22 1.33 1.60 0.40
N PHE A 23 0.79 1.32 -0.78
CA PHE A 23 -0.63 1.09 -0.99
C PHE A 23 -0.81 -0.16 -1.84
N ALA A 24 -1.90 -0.86 -1.59
CA ALA A 24 -2.28 -2.05 -2.36
C ALA A 24 -3.65 -1.85 -2.97
N SER A 25 -3.80 -2.31 -4.20
CA SER A 25 -5.08 -2.33 -4.90
C SER A 25 -5.48 -3.77 -5.21
N TYR A 26 -6.72 -4.11 -4.87
CA TYR A 26 -7.32 -5.40 -5.17
C TYR A 26 -8.80 -5.20 -5.49
N ASN A 27 -9.22 -5.65 -6.67
CA ASN A 27 -10.61 -5.52 -7.15
C ASN A 27 -11.17 -4.10 -7.05
N GLY A 28 -10.34 -3.08 -7.36
CA GLY A 28 -10.75 -1.69 -7.31
C GLY A 28 -10.76 -1.07 -5.92
N ILE A 29 -10.45 -1.84 -4.89
CA ILE A 29 -10.32 -1.35 -3.52
C ILE A 29 -8.85 -1.01 -3.27
N VAL A 30 -8.59 0.20 -2.78
CA VAL A 30 -7.25 0.65 -2.43
C VAL A 30 -7.16 0.78 -0.91
N MET A 31 -6.12 0.21 -0.34
CA MET A 31 -5.84 0.33 1.10
C MET A 31 -4.34 0.54 1.32
N GLU A 32 -4.02 1.13 2.46
CA GLU A 32 -2.62 1.24 2.87
C GLU A 32 -2.02 -0.15 3.07
N ALA A 33 -0.79 -0.33 2.61
CA ALA A 33 -0.05 -1.57 2.79
C ALA A 33 1.17 -1.32 3.66
N GLN A 34 1.58 -2.35 4.37
CA GLN A 34 2.78 -2.32 5.21
C GLN A 34 3.66 -3.51 4.85
N LEU A 35 4.92 -3.23 4.57
CA LEU A 35 5.92 -4.26 4.32
C LEU A 35 6.68 -4.54 5.63
N THR A 36 6.98 -5.81 5.87
CA THR A 36 7.81 -6.20 7.02
C THR A 36 9.30 -6.02 6.72
N LYS A 37 10.13 -6.21 7.72
CA LYS A 37 11.58 -6.21 7.57
C LYS A 37 12.10 -7.33 6.67
N ILE A 38 11.28 -8.34 6.42
CA ILE A 38 11.60 -9.45 5.52
C ILE A 38 11.14 -9.15 4.10
N THR A 39 9.89 -8.67 3.95
CA THR A 39 9.31 -8.41 2.62
C THR A 39 9.93 -7.23 1.90
N ARG A 40 10.28 -6.16 2.62
CA ARG A 40 10.85 -4.96 2.01
C ARG A 40 12.16 -5.24 1.25
N PRO A 41 13.18 -5.86 1.87
CA PRO A 41 14.40 -6.19 1.15
C PRO A 41 14.17 -7.18 0.00
N LYS A 42 13.24 -8.12 0.18
CA LYS A 42 12.91 -9.11 -0.84
C LYS A 42 12.35 -8.44 -2.10
N ILE A 43 11.40 -7.50 -1.96
CA ILE A 43 10.84 -6.76 -3.08
C ILE A 43 11.89 -5.88 -3.74
N GLU A 44 12.69 -5.18 -2.96
CA GLU A 44 13.77 -4.35 -3.48
C GLU A 44 14.79 -5.15 -4.29
N SER A 45 15.07 -6.39 -3.88
CA SER A 45 15.99 -7.28 -4.59
C SER A 45 15.49 -7.70 -5.97
N GLU A 46 14.17 -7.68 -6.21
CA GLU A 46 13.58 -8.00 -7.50
C GLU A 46 13.87 -6.94 -8.57
N LYS A 47 14.25 -5.72 -8.17
CA LYS A 47 14.57 -4.60 -9.06
C LYS A 47 13.47 -4.27 -10.06
N LEU A 48 12.22 -4.45 -9.63
CA LEU A 48 11.06 -4.09 -10.45
C LEU A 48 10.71 -2.63 -10.26
N ASN A 49 10.22 -2.00 -11.31
CA ASN A 49 9.67 -0.65 -11.22
C ASN A 49 8.27 -0.69 -10.60
N TRP A 50 7.96 0.32 -9.79
CA TRP A 50 6.61 0.46 -9.25
C TRP A 50 5.63 0.88 -10.35
N PRO A 51 4.40 0.36 -10.37
CA PRO A 51 3.80 -0.58 -9.42
C PRO A 51 4.31 -2.01 -9.61
N VAL A 52 4.19 -2.81 -8.57
CA VAL A 52 4.57 -4.22 -8.57
C VAL A 52 3.34 -5.09 -8.33
N LYS A 53 3.16 -6.10 -9.15
CA LYS A 53 2.08 -7.07 -9.01
C LYS A 53 2.58 -8.23 -8.15
N LEU A 54 1.86 -8.51 -7.07
CA LEU A 54 2.22 -9.58 -6.14
C LEU A 54 1.12 -10.62 -6.03
N ASP A 55 1.53 -11.89 -6.02
CA ASP A 55 0.63 -13.00 -5.71
C ASP A 55 0.82 -13.40 -4.24
N LEU A 56 -0.26 -13.43 -3.48
CA LEU A 56 -0.28 -13.72 -2.04
C LEU A 56 -1.17 -14.91 -1.75
N ASP A 57 -0.67 -15.86 -0.95
CA ASP A 57 -1.50 -16.88 -0.31
C ASP A 57 -2.09 -16.34 1.00
N ASP A 58 -3.07 -17.03 1.56
CA ASP A 58 -3.74 -16.59 2.78
C ASP A 58 -2.80 -16.42 3.98
N GLU A 59 -1.72 -17.17 4.00
CA GLU A 59 -0.69 -17.09 5.06
C GLU A 59 0.32 -15.96 4.84
N ASP A 60 0.29 -15.30 3.68
CA ASP A 60 1.27 -14.30 3.30
C ASP A 60 0.90 -12.90 3.73
N TYR A 61 -0.31 -12.70 4.21
CA TYR A 61 -0.78 -11.38 4.63
C TYR A 61 -1.82 -11.47 5.73
N PHE A 62 -2.03 -10.36 6.40
CA PHE A 62 -3.20 -10.16 7.26
C PHE A 62 -3.64 -8.70 7.19
N ILE A 63 -4.87 -8.45 7.59
CA ILE A 63 -5.42 -7.10 7.64
C ILE A 63 -5.54 -6.69 9.10
N LYS A 64 -4.95 -5.55 9.46
CA LYS A 64 -5.11 -4.97 10.79
C LYS A 64 -5.88 -3.67 10.71
N GLU A 65 -6.60 -3.33 11.77
CA GLU A 65 -7.26 -2.05 11.92
C GLU A 65 -6.36 -1.07 12.68
N LYS A 66 -6.34 0.16 12.22
CA LYS A 66 -5.65 1.25 12.90
C LYS A 66 -6.62 2.39 13.16
N THR A 67 -6.69 2.85 14.40
CA THR A 67 -7.47 4.01 14.78
C THR A 67 -6.65 5.28 14.56
N PHE A 68 -7.29 6.32 14.03
CA PHE A 68 -6.66 7.62 13.83
C PHE A 68 -7.61 8.73 14.27
N GLU A 69 -7.05 9.89 14.62
CA GLU A 69 -7.83 11.07 14.94
C GLU A 69 -8.13 11.86 13.67
N ARG A 70 -9.39 12.28 13.54
CA ARG A 70 -9.81 13.15 12.45
C ARG A 70 -9.56 14.61 12.85
N LYS A 71 -9.44 15.48 11.86
CA LYS A 71 -9.27 16.92 12.07
C LYS A 71 -10.43 17.57 12.82
N ASP A 72 -11.61 16.98 12.78
CA ASP A 72 -12.82 17.46 13.49
C ASP A 72 -12.91 16.98 14.95
N GLY A 73 -11.89 16.29 15.45
CA GLY A 73 -11.86 15.74 16.80
C GLY A 73 -12.49 14.36 16.93
N GLY A 74 -13.08 13.82 15.88
CA GLY A 74 -13.60 12.46 15.87
C GLY A 74 -12.52 11.43 15.68
N LYS A 75 -12.87 10.15 15.88
CA LYS A 75 -11.98 9.01 15.61
C LYS A 75 -12.48 8.23 14.42
N GLY A 76 -11.57 7.78 13.59
CA GLY A 76 -11.84 6.88 12.48
C GLY A 76 -10.97 5.65 12.57
N THR A 77 -11.34 4.61 11.82
CA THR A 77 -10.52 3.42 11.66
C THR A 77 -10.20 3.20 10.20
N LYS A 78 -9.03 2.65 9.94
CA LYS A 78 -8.64 2.22 8.59
C LYS A 78 -8.06 0.83 8.65
N GLU A 79 -8.20 0.09 7.55
CA GLU A 79 -7.58 -1.21 7.41
C GLU A 79 -6.24 -1.07 6.70
N ILE A 80 -5.26 -1.81 7.18
CA ILE A 80 -3.91 -1.86 6.61
C ILE A 80 -3.61 -3.29 6.23
N LEU A 81 -3.22 -3.51 4.97
CA LEU A 81 -2.78 -4.81 4.50
C LEU A 81 -1.30 -5.00 4.87
N VAL A 82 -1.04 -5.92 5.79
CA VAL A 82 0.33 -6.26 6.18
C VAL A 82 0.81 -7.45 5.34
N ILE A 83 1.84 -7.25 4.55
CA ILE A 83 2.39 -8.27 3.65
C ILE A 83 3.59 -8.94 4.33
N LEU A 84 3.42 -10.19 4.69
CA LEU A 84 4.45 -11.00 5.36
C LEU A 84 5.40 -11.65 4.37
N ASP A 85 4.87 -12.04 3.21
CA ASP A 85 5.63 -12.67 2.14
C ASP A 85 4.82 -12.57 0.84
N TYR A 86 5.36 -13.06 -0.25
CA TYR A 86 4.66 -13.18 -1.52
C TYR A 86 5.20 -14.37 -2.31
N ARG A 87 4.38 -14.89 -3.22
CA ARG A 87 4.74 -16.08 -4.04
C ARG A 87 5.36 -15.70 -5.36
N ASN A 88 4.93 -14.58 -5.93
CA ASN A 88 5.44 -14.09 -7.20
C ASN A 88 5.38 -12.57 -7.23
N ALA A 89 6.34 -11.95 -7.90
CA ALA A 89 6.38 -10.51 -8.10
C ALA A 89 6.67 -10.22 -9.58
N GLU A 90 5.85 -9.36 -10.19
CA GLU A 90 5.98 -8.96 -11.58
C GLU A 90 5.79 -7.47 -11.73
N GLN A 91 6.26 -6.92 -12.85
CA GLN A 91 5.99 -5.55 -13.21
C GLN A 91 4.48 -5.37 -13.42
N GLY A 92 3.88 -4.45 -12.68
CA GLY A 92 2.46 -4.12 -12.82
C GLY A 92 2.23 -2.94 -13.74
N GLU A 93 0.97 -2.71 -14.09
CA GLU A 93 0.55 -1.59 -14.92
C GLU A 93 -0.67 -0.91 -14.29
N PHE A 94 -0.73 0.41 -14.40
CA PHE A 94 -1.91 1.18 -14.05
C PHE A 94 -2.85 1.30 -15.24
N LYS A 95 -4.14 1.14 -14.97
CA LYS A 95 -5.19 1.43 -15.96
C LYS A 95 -5.50 2.94 -15.97
N LYS A 96 -6.30 3.38 -16.96
CA LYS A 96 -6.59 4.78 -17.33
C LYS A 96 -6.97 5.73 -16.19
N ARG A 97 -7.65 5.31 -15.14
CA ARG A 97 -7.77 6.10 -13.94
C ARG A 97 -6.54 5.76 -13.14
N THR A 98 -5.63 6.67 -13.03
CA THR A 98 -4.38 6.39 -12.36
C THR A 98 -4.64 6.09 -10.89
N LEU A 99 -4.00 5.05 -10.40
CA LEU A 99 -4.04 4.74 -8.97
C LEU A 99 -3.57 5.91 -8.12
N ASP A 100 -2.72 6.78 -8.67
CA ASP A 100 -2.27 8.00 -8.01
C ASP A 100 -3.43 8.89 -7.61
N ASP A 101 -4.44 9.07 -8.48
CA ASP A 101 -5.62 9.87 -8.16
C ASP A 101 -6.40 9.28 -7.00
N ILE A 102 -6.53 7.95 -6.98
CA ILE A 102 -7.22 7.24 -5.90
C ILE A 102 -6.43 7.35 -4.60
N VAL A 103 -5.11 7.23 -4.65
CA VAL A 103 -4.24 7.33 -3.48
C VAL A 103 -4.25 8.73 -2.88
N GLU A 104 -4.21 9.76 -3.69
CA GLU A 104 -4.30 11.14 -3.21
C GLU A 104 -5.64 11.37 -2.52
N GLU A 105 -6.73 10.86 -3.07
CA GLU A 105 -8.05 10.94 -2.47
C GLU A 105 -8.07 10.24 -1.11
N GLU A 106 -7.52 9.04 -1.00
CA GLU A 106 -7.43 8.30 0.28
C GLU A 106 -6.49 9.00 1.27
N ALA A 107 -5.36 9.52 0.81
CA ALA A 107 -4.43 10.24 1.67
C ALA A 107 -5.03 11.53 2.25
N LEU A 108 -5.89 12.21 1.50
CA LEU A 108 -6.60 13.41 1.96
C LEU A 108 -7.69 13.09 2.98
N LYS A 109 -8.22 11.87 2.98
CA LYS A 109 -9.22 11.41 3.94
C LYS A 109 -8.62 10.91 5.25
N ALA A 110 -7.33 10.59 5.25
CA ALA A 110 -6.66 9.99 6.41
C ALA A 110 -6.23 11.04 7.44
#